data_e42a5f58525e3ec599b758418e223560
#
_entry.id   e42a5f58525e3ec599b758418e223560
#
_cell.length_a   1.000
_cell.length_b   1.000
_cell.length_c   1.000
_cell.angle_alpha   90.00
_cell.angle_beta   90.00
_cell.angle_gamma   90.00
#
_symmetry.space_group_name_H-M   'P 1'
#
loop_
_entity.id
_entity.type
_entity.pdbx_description
1 polymer ?
#
loop_
_entity_poly.entity_id
_entity_poly.type
_entity_poly.pdbx_seq_one_letter_code
_entity_poly.pdbx_strand_id
1 'polypeptide(L)'
;DPVAIDWDARGRLWVVEQPDYPNGMDGNWKPGGRVKILTDTNGDGRYDQAALFLDGIPFPTGITCWRKGVLVCAAPDILYAEDTDGDGKADVVKKLFTGFYTDNYNARINSLALSLDGWLHGANGLLGGKIRSELTGAVVDIGGRDIRLNPDTGELQLVPGVTQQGRARDDWENWFGCSNSRWVFHFPLPDHYLRRNRHVAAPAPTVYLPADQDAAQLNPVSPALERFNSPTALGHITSACGLGIYRDVLLGEEFYGNTFIGEVAHNLVRRFRLEPEGVTFAARRPADEATGHQRYPVDRPAGAGGAGRSRGVDHRRRRVAPWGTAAL
;
A
#
# COMPACT_ATOMS: atom_id res chain seq x y z
N ASP A 1 7.91 13.23 -2.63
CA ASP A 1 7.86 11.92 -3.30
C ASP A 1 6.52 11.25 -3.02
N PRO A 2 5.83 10.69 -4.05
CA PRO A 2 4.59 9.96 -3.87
C PRO A 2 4.84 8.66 -3.09
N VAL A 3 3.95 8.34 -2.14
CA VAL A 3 4.07 7.16 -1.27
C VAL A 3 2.83 6.26 -1.30
N ALA A 4 1.68 6.80 -1.69
CA ALA A 4 0.45 6.05 -1.85
C ALA A 4 -0.44 6.68 -2.91
N ILE A 5 -1.24 5.84 -3.56
CA ILE A 5 -2.20 6.26 -4.60
C ILE A 5 -3.51 5.49 -4.44
N ASP A 6 -4.61 6.11 -4.88
CA ASP A 6 -5.89 5.45 -5.06
C ASP A 6 -6.70 6.15 -6.15
N TRP A 7 -7.73 5.50 -6.67
CA TRP A 7 -8.60 6.04 -7.70
C TRP A 7 -10.03 6.18 -7.19
N ASP A 8 -10.65 7.30 -7.51
CA ASP A 8 -12.08 7.46 -7.25
C ASP A 8 -12.96 6.93 -8.40
N ALA A 9 -14.27 6.92 -8.16
CA ALA A 9 -15.25 6.45 -9.13
C ALA A 9 -15.31 7.29 -10.43
N ARG A 10 -14.70 8.47 -10.46
CA ARG A 10 -14.57 9.34 -11.64
C ARG A 10 -13.29 9.07 -12.43
N GLY A 11 -12.45 8.15 -11.96
CA GLY A 11 -11.15 7.85 -12.57
C GLY A 11 -10.06 8.88 -12.25
N ARG A 12 -10.26 9.79 -11.29
CA ARG A 12 -9.22 10.70 -10.83
C ARG A 12 -8.24 9.94 -9.96
N LEU A 13 -6.96 10.22 -10.13
CA LEU A 13 -5.89 9.63 -9.33
C LEU A 13 -5.59 10.52 -8.12
N TRP A 14 -5.76 9.96 -6.95
CA TRP A 14 -5.39 10.56 -5.69
C TRP A 14 -3.99 10.13 -5.29
N VAL A 15 -3.14 11.11 -4.95
CA VAL A 15 -1.72 10.88 -4.69
C VAL A 15 -1.35 11.50 -3.34
N VAL A 16 -0.80 10.69 -2.46
CA VAL A 16 -0.15 11.15 -1.23
C VAL A 16 1.31 11.37 -1.49
N GLU A 17 1.80 12.55 -1.16
CA GLU A 17 3.22 12.90 -1.18
C GLU A 17 3.73 13.13 0.25
N GLN A 18 4.94 12.65 0.51
CA GLN A 18 5.61 12.75 1.81
C GLN A 18 6.95 13.50 1.67
N PRO A 19 6.95 14.81 1.39
CA PRO A 19 8.17 15.59 1.26
C PRO A 19 8.86 15.84 2.61
N ASP A 20 8.16 15.64 3.72
CA ASP A 20 8.67 15.74 5.09
C ASP A 20 9.48 14.51 5.55
N TYR A 21 9.58 13.47 4.74
CA TYR A 21 10.46 12.34 5.01
C TYR A 21 11.93 12.71 4.76
N PRO A 22 12.90 12.30 5.64
CA PRO A 22 12.71 11.53 6.87
C PRO A 22 12.54 12.39 8.14
N ASN A 23 12.94 13.67 8.15
CA ASN A 23 13.17 14.45 9.36
C ASN A 23 12.29 15.73 9.42
N GLY A 24 11.23 15.81 8.62
CA GLY A 24 10.41 17.02 8.50
C GLY A 24 10.97 18.01 7.47
N MET A 25 10.15 19.01 7.12
CA MET A 25 10.51 20.04 6.12
C MET A 25 11.68 20.94 6.53
N ASP A 26 11.97 20.98 7.81
CA ASP A 26 13.01 21.85 8.41
C ASP A 26 14.10 21.04 9.15
N GLY A 27 14.09 19.72 9.01
CA GLY A 27 14.97 18.83 9.76
C GLY A 27 14.57 18.64 11.22
N ASN A 28 13.46 19.23 11.66
CA ASN A 28 12.94 19.18 13.03
C ASN A 28 11.46 18.78 13.08
N TRP A 29 11.10 17.78 12.27
CA TRP A 29 9.78 17.14 12.24
C TRP A 29 8.61 18.04 11.80
N LYS A 30 8.89 19.18 11.15
CA LYS A 30 7.83 20.03 10.60
C LYS A 30 7.04 19.29 9.54
N PRO A 31 5.72 19.15 9.68
CA PRO A 31 4.86 18.54 8.69
C PRO A 31 4.93 19.23 7.32
N GLY A 32 4.79 18.45 6.26
CA GLY A 32 4.77 18.96 4.89
C GLY A 32 4.11 17.97 3.93
N GLY A 33 3.55 16.90 4.46
CA GLY A 33 2.81 15.92 3.66
C GLY A 33 1.60 16.52 3.00
N ARG A 34 1.24 16.02 1.82
CA ARG A 34 0.14 16.57 1.02
C ARG A 34 -0.61 15.51 0.23
N VAL A 35 -1.82 15.85 -0.17
CA VAL A 35 -2.64 15.08 -1.09
C VAL A 35 -2.88 15.89 -2.35
N LYS A 36 -2.69 15.27 -3.51
CA LYS A 36 -3.02 15.83 -4.82
C LYS A 36 -4.07 14.99 -5.53
N ILE A 37 -4.85 15.65 -6.37
CA ILE A 37 -5.77 15.02 -7.31
C ILE A 37 -5.22 15.25 -8.71
N LEU A 38 -5.06 14.15 -9.47
CA LEU A 38 -4.70 14.23 -10.87
C LEU A 38 -5.91 13.82 -11.72
N THR A 39 -6.16 14.58 -12.76
CA THR A 39 -7.30 14.40 -13.65
C THR A 39 -6.82 14.28 -15.09
N ASP A 40 -7.38 13.32 -15.82
CA ASP A 40 -7.29 13.24 -17.28
C ASP A 40 -8.48 14.04 -17.82
N THR A 41 -8.23 15.26 -18.30
CA THR A 41 -9.31 16.18 -18.74
C THR A 41 -9.75 15.94 -20.18
N ASN A 42 -8.89 15.30 -20.98
CA ASN A 42 -9.13 15.07 -22.41
C ASN A 42 -9.46 13.61 -22.76
N GLY A 43 -9.36 12.69 -21.80
CA GLY A 43 -9.71 11.27 -21.94
C GLY A 43 -8.69 10.45 -22.76
N ASP A 44 -7.44 10.89 -22.84
CA ASP A 44 -6.37 10.20 -23.59
C ASP A 44 -5.65 9.12 -22.78
N GLY A 45 -6.01 8.97 -21.51
CA GLY A 45 -5.41 8.02 -20.57
C GLY A 45 -4.17 8.57 -19.86
N ARG A 46 -3.91 9.87 -19.95
CA ARG A 46 -2.83 10.56 -19.26
C ARG A 46 -3.40 11.65 -18.34
N TYR A 47 -2.86 11.76 -17.16
CA TYR A 47 -3.23 12.82 -16.24
C TYR A 47 -2.52 14.11 -16.65
N ASP A 48 -3.30 15.10 -17.08
CA ASP A 48 -2.81 16.40 -17.59
C ASP A 48 -3.05 17.56 -16.62
N GLN A 49 -3.88 17.37 -15.60
CA GLN A 49 -4.15 18.37 -14.56
C GLN A 49 -3.84 17.83 -13.17
N ALA A 50 -3.24 18.68 -12.31
CA ALA A 50 -2.98 18.38 -10.91
C ALA A 50 -3.50 19.51 -10.01
N ALA A 51 -4.29 19.17 -8.98
CA ALA A 51 -4.76 20.08 -7.95
C ALA A 51 -4.18 19.69 -6.59
N LEU A 52 -3.80 20.67 -5.77
CA LEU A 52 -3.44 20.45 -4.39
C LEU A 52 -4.71 20.40 -3.54
N PHE A 53 -5.04 19.21 -3.04
CA PHE A 53 -6.27 18.98 -2.29
C PHE A 53 -6.12 19.24 -0.78
N LEU A 54 -5.03 18.77 -0.18
CA LEU A 54 -4.73 18.92 1.25
C LEU A 54 -3.23 19.06 1.45
N ASP A 55 -2.81 19.95 2.35
CA ASP A 55 -1.40 20.25 2.61
C ASP A 55 -1.11 20.29 4.12
N GLY A 56 0.17 20.22 4.48
CA GLY A 56 0.64 20.37 5.85
C GLY A 56 0.29 19.23 6.79
N ILE A 57 -0.02 18.05 6.27
CA ILE A 57 -0.30 16.85 7.08
C ILE A 57 0.99 16.14 7.49
N PRO A 58 1.04 15.53 8.70
CA PRO A 58 2.27 14.93 9.20
C PRO A 58 2.52 13.55 8.58
N PHE A 59 3.59 13.40 7.81
CA PHE A 59 4.12 12.12 7.33
C PHE A 59 3.03 11.14 6.85
N PRO A 60 2.20 11.49 5.87
CA PRO A 60 1.12 10.64 5.42
C PRO A 60 1.65 9.39 4.71
N THR A 61 1.05 8.24 5.00
CA THR A 61 1.54 6.92 4.59
C THR A 61 0.54 6.11 3.79
N GLY A 62 -0.68 6.61 3.60
CA GLY A 62 -1.71 5.90 2.86
C GLY A 62 -2.89 6.78 2.52
N ILE A 63 -3.62 6.41 1.48
CA ILE A 63 -4.86 7.05 1.06
C ILE A 63 -5.85 5.99 0.58
N THR A 64 -7.13 6.24 0.80
CA THR A 64 -8.22 5.41 0.28
C THR A 64 -9.43 6.28 0.03
N CYS A 65 -9.99 6.20 -1.17
CA CYS A 65 -11.23 6.88 -1.52
C CYS A 65 -12.39 6.31 -0.69
N TRP A 66 -13.17 7.20 -0.07
CA TRP A 66 -14.28 6.81 0.80
C TRP A 66 -15.41 7.80 0.67
N ARG A 67 -16.59 7.31 0.29
CA ARG A 67 -17.79 8.15 0.12
C ARG A 67 -17.53 9.29 -0.88
N LYS A 68 -17.65 10.55 -0.44
CA LYS A 68 -17.42 11.75 -1.26
C LYS A 68 -15.99 12.31 -1.15
N GLY A 69 -15.18 11.74 -0.27
CA GLY A 69 -13.84 12.22 0.04
C GLY A 69 -12.81 11.11 0.07
N VAL A 70 -11.81 11.29 0.91
CA VAL A 70 -10.71 10.35 1.10
C VAL A 70 -10.38 10.15 2.58
N LEU A 71 -9.90 8.96 2.89
CA LEU A 71 -9.24 8.66 4.14
C LEU A 71 -7.74 8.76 3.94
N VAL A 72 -7.05 9.45 4.85
CA VAL A 72 -5.59 9.61 4.82
C VAL A 72 -4.99 9.05 6.11
N CYS A 73 -4.10 8.08 5.97
CA CYS A 73 -3.27 7.61 7.08
C CYS A 73 -2.17 8.65 7.35
N ALA A 74 -2.26 9.37 8.44
CA ALA A 74 -1.31 10.40 8.86
C ALA A 74 -1.12 10.33 10.39
N ALA A 75 -0.40 9.28 10.84
CA ALA A 75 -0.21 9.04 12.27
C ALA A 75 0.19 10.32 13.02
N PRO A 76 -0.43 10.60 14.19
CA PRO A 76 -1.22 9.66 15.01
C PRO A 76 -2.65 9.45 14.56
N ASP A 77 -3.08 10.01 13.44
CA ASP A 77 -4.47 10.07 13.04
C ASP A 77 -4.76 9.29 11.73
N ILE A 78 -6.00 8.84 11.57
CA ILE A 78 -6.65 8.61 10.29
C ILE A 78 -7.63 9.75 10.08
N LEU A 79 -7.41 10.51 9.01
CA LEU A 79 -8.20 11.67 8.65
C LEU A 79 -9.23 11.31 7.57
N TYR A 80 -10.40 11.94 7.62
CA TYR A 80 -11.31 12.06 6.49
C TYR A 80 -11.24 13.48 5.95
N ALA A 81 -11.12 13.62 4.64
CA ALA A 81 -11.10 14.92 3.97
C ALA A 81 -12.05 14.90 2.77
N GLU A 82 -12.83 15.98 2.59
CA GLU A 82 -13.83 16.12 1.54
C GLU A 82 -13.82 17.54 0.97
N ASP A 83 -13.97 17.65 -0.33
CA ASP A 83 -14.27 18.86 -1.10
C ASP A 83 -15.79 18.95 -1.26
N THR A 84 -16.42 19.95 -0.63
CA THR A 84 -17.88 20.09 -0.59
C THR A 84 -18.42 21.09 -1.60
N ASP A 85 -17.60 22.00 -2.11
CA ASP A 85 -17.98 23.04 -3.08
C ASP A 85 -17.45 22.77 -4.50
N GLY A 86 -16.53 21.80 -4.67
CA GLY A 86 -16.03 21.38 -5.97
C GLY A 86 -14.83 22.18 -6.48
N ASP A 87 -14.16 22.93 -5.64
CA ASP A 87 -12.99 23.74 -6.02
C ASP A 87 -11.68 22.93 -6.10
N GLY A 88 -11.72 21.65 -5.72
CA GLY A 88 -10.58 20.72 -5.72
C GLY A 88 -9.73 20.78 -4.46
N LYS A 89 -10.20 21.47 -3.40
CA LYS A 89 -9.55 21.55 -2.10
C LYS A 89 -10.42 20.95 -1.01
N ALA A 90 -9.81 20.53 0.08
CA ALA A 90 -10.54 20.00 1.21
C ALA A 90 -11.14 21.13 2.06
N ASP A 91 -12.48 21.22 2.10
CA ASP A 91 -13.24 22.10 3.02
C ASP A 91 -13.47 21.45 4.37
N VAL A 92 -13.57 20.14 4.36
CA VAL A 92 -13.81 19.32 5.55
C VAL A 92 -12.59 18.46 5.80
N VAL A 93 -11.99 18.59 6.99
CA VAL A 93 -10.94 17.69 7.47
C VAL A 93 -11.30 17.26 8.88
N LYS A 94 -11.52 15.96 9.09
CA LYS A 94 -11.91 15.39 10.37
C LYS A 94 -10.99 14.25 10.75
N LYS A 95 -10.63 14.16 12.03
CA LYS A 95 -10.03 12.97 12.60
C LYS A 95 -11.13 11.94 12.83
N LEU A 96 -10.94 10.72 12.32
CA LEU A 96 -11.85 9.60 12.60
C LEU A 96 -11.31 8.70 13.69
N PHE A 97 -10.02 8.43 13.64
CA PHE A 97 -9.30 7.62 14.61
C PHE A 97 -7.99 8.30 14.98
N THR A 98 -7.59 8.21 16.25
CA THR A 98 -6.35 8.80 16.76
C THR A 98 -5.65 7.88 17.74
N GLY A 99 -4.33 8.04 17.92
CA GLY A 99 -3.53 7.28 18.89
C GLY A 99 -2.61 6.23 18.29
N PHE A 100 -2.41 6.24 16.96
CA PHE A 100 -1.36 5.46 16.32
C PHE A 100 0.01 6.00 16.72
N TYR A 101 0.95 5.12 17.05
CA TYR A 101 2.29 5.53 17.47
C TYR A 101 3.09 6.10 16.30
N THR A 102 4.01 7.03 16.60
CA THR A 102 4.74 7.85 15.62
C THR A 102 6.26 7.73 15.71
N ASP A 103 6.76 6.90 16.65
CA ASP A 103 8.20 6.82 17.00
C ASP A 103 9.10 6.43 15.82
N ASN A 104 8.56 5.79 14.80
CA ASN A 104 9.30 5.44 13.59
C ASN A 104 8.46 5.78 12.36
N TYR A 105 8.96 6.70 11.53
CA TYR A 105 8.27 7.15 10.31
C TYR A 105 8.16 6.07 9.22
N ASN A 106 8.98 5.01 9.26
CA ASN A 106 8.92 3.87 8.33
C ASN A 106 7.96 2.75 8.77
N ALA A 107 7.30 2.91 9.91
CA ALA A 107 6.54 1.83 10.54
C ALA A 107 5.18 2.31 11.05
N ARG A 108 4.54 3.23 10.35
CA ARG A 108 3.24 3.83 10.71
C ARG A 108 2.08 3.11 10.02
N ILE A 109 0.87 3.32 10.53
CA ILE A 109 -0.39 2.84 9.89
C ILE A 109 -0.43 3.17 8.41
N ASN A 110 -0.83 2.20 7.57
CA ASN A 110 -0.88 2.37 6.12
C ASN A 110 -1.83 1.36 5.45
N SER A 111 -1.93 1.41 4.11
CA SER A 111 -2.56 0.39 3.27
C SER A 111 -4.01 0.07 3.65
N LEU A 112 -4.84 1.10 3.84
CA LEU A 112 -6.28 0.88 3.98
C LEU A 112 -6.83 0.33 2.67
N ALA A 113 -7.52 -0.81 2.73
CA ALA A 113 -8.11 -1.48 1.58
C ALA A 113 -9.51 -2.00 1.90
N LEU A 114 -10.44 -1.77 0.98
CA LEU A 114 -11.83 -2.21 1.14
C LEU A 114 -11.94 -3.73 0.98
N SER A 115 -12.58 -4.36 1.96
CA SER A 115 -12.93 -5.77 2.03
C SER A 115 -14.33 -6.02 1.44
N LEU A 116 -14.62 -7.27 1.08
CA LEU A 116 -15.95 -7.69 0.62
C LEU A 116 -17.01 -7.61 1.72
N ASP A 117 -16.62 -7.58 2.98
CA ASP A 117 -17.52 -7.40 4.12
C ASP A 117 -17.88 -5.93 4.41
N GLY A 118 -17.40 -4.99 3.57
CA GLY A 118 -17.65 -3.56 3.70
C GLY A 118 -16.78 -2.85 4.73
N TRP A 119 -15.81 -3.54 5.33
CA TRP A 119 -14.81 -2.95 6.23
C TRP A 119 -13.55 -2.53 5.47
N LEU A 120 -12.85 -1.56 6.02
CA LEU A 120 -11.50 -1.21 5.55
C LEU A 120 -10.47 -1.92 6.43
N HIS A 121 -9.64 -2.75 5.82
CA HIS A 121 -8.50 -3.36 6.48
C HIS A 121 -7.27 -2.48 6.32
N GLY A 122 -6.41 -2.43 7.36
CA GLY A 122 -5.20 -1.62 7.37
C GLY A 122 -4.01 -2.35 7.97
N ALA A 123 -2.82 -2.01 7.48
CA ALA A 123 -1.55 -2.46 8.03
C ALA A 123 -1.21 -1.65 9.28
N ASN A 124 -0.86 -2.33 10.37
CA ASN A 124 -0.44 -1.71 11.63
C ASN A 124 0.81 -0.82 11.47
N GLY A 125 1.72 -1.18 10.57
CA GLY A 125 3.00 -0.51 10.39
C GLY A 125 4.08 -0.92 11.39
N LEU A 126 3.81 -1.86 12.30
CA LEU A 126 4.61 -2.43 13.38
C LEU A 126 4.53 -1.71 14.73
N LEU A 127 4.28 -0.41 14.78
CA LEU A 127 4.33 0.35 16.03
C LEU A 127 3.12 0.11 16.93
N GLY A 128 1.94 -0.09 16.33
CA GLY A 128 0.71 -0.21 17.09
C GLY A 128 0.13 1.11 17.56
N GLY A 129 -0.52 1.07 18.72
CA GLY A 129 -1.14 2.23 19.34
C GLY A 129 -2.33 1.87 20.20
N LYS A 130 -2.79 2.84 21.00
CA LYS A 130 -4.09 2.81 21.70
C LYS A 130 -5.04 3.71 20.94
N ILE A 131 -5.79 3.12 20.04
CA ILE A 131 -6.56 3.84 19.04
C ILE A 131 -7.92 4.20 19.60
N ARG A 132 -8.22 5.48 19.61
CA ARG A 132 -9.53 6.02 19.98
C ARG A 132 -10.31 6.36 18.73
N SER A 133 -11.55 5.91 18.67
CA SER A 133 -12.53 6.38 17.69
C SER A 133 -13.06 7.76 18.11
N GLU A 134 -12.99 8.74 17.26
CA GLU A 134 -13.55 10.07 17.53
C GLU A 134 -15.08 10.08 17.49
N LEU A 135 -15.69 9.11 16.81
CA LEU A 135 -17.14 9.00 16.70
C LEU A 135 -17.77 8.33 17.95
N THR A 136 -17.16 7.26 18.42
CA THR A 136 -17.74 6.44 19.51
C THR A 136 -17.07 6.66 20.86
N GLY A 137 -15.86 7.23 20.89
CA GLY A 137 -15.02 7.35 22.07
C GLY A 137 -14.36 6.03 22.52
N ALA A 138 -14.66 4.91 21.85
CA ALA A 138 -14.09 3.61 22.17
C ALA A 138 -12.57 3.61 21.95
N VAL A 139 -11.84 2.92 22.83
CA VAL A 139 -10.40 2.78 22.75
C VAL A 139 -10.04 1.31 22.57
N VAL A 140 -9.20 1.02 21.57
CA VAL A 140 -8.69 -0.31 21.27
C VAL A 140 -7.17 -0.28 21.27
N ASP A 141 -6.54 -1.12 22.09
CA ASP A 141 -5.09 -1.36 22.02
C ASP A 141 -4.83 -2.36 20.91
N ILE A 142 -4.21 -1.89 19.82
CA ILE A 142 -3.96 -2.71 18.63
C ILE A 142 -2.71 -3.59 18.76
N GLY A 143 -1.80 -3.28 19.70
CA GLY A 143 -0.61 -4.09 19.97
C GLY A 143 0.13 -4.47 18.71
N GLY A 144 0.53 -5.72 18.61
CA GLY A 144 1.18 -6.31 17.43
C GLY A 144 0.18 -6.94 16.45
N ARG A 145 -0.92 -6.27 16.10
CA ARG A 145 -1.93 -6.78 15.15
C ARG A 145 -2.36 -5.73 14.15
N ASP A 146 -2.70 -6.19 12.95
CA ASP A 146 -3.36 -5.37 11.95
C ASP A 146 -4.82 -5.07 12.36
N ILE A 147 -5.45 -4.17 11.65
CA ILE A 147 -6.77 -3.67 11.99
C ILE A 147 -7.75 -3.78 10.82
N ARG A 148 -9.04 -3.76 11.15
CA ARG A 148 -10.10 -3.34 10.26
C ARG A 148 -10.95 -2.28 10.95
N LEU A 149 -11.47 -1.36 10.19
CA LEU A 149 -12.26 -0.25 10.71
C LEU A 149 -13.46 0.03 9.79
N ASN A 150 -14.49 0.59 10.39
CA ASN A 150 -15.65 1.11 9.67
C ASN A 150 -15.72 2.62 9.91
N PRO A 151 -15.43 3.45 8.91
CA PRO A 151 -15.42 4.90 9.07
C PRO A 151 -16.77 5.51 9.41
N ASP A 152 -17.88 4.88 8.98
CA ASP A 152 -19.23 5.39 9.16
C ASP A 152 -19.75 5.12 10.58
N THR A 153 -19.38 3.99 11.18
CA THR A 153 -19.81 3.63 12.54
C THR A 153 -18.77 3.99 13.61
N GLY A 154 -17.53 4.23 13.22
CA GLY A 154 -16.41 4.46 14.12
C GLY A 154 -15.91 3.19 14.83
N GLU A 155 -16.33 2.01 14.36
CA GLU A 155 -15.85 0.74 14.91
C GLU A 155 -14.46 0.41 14.42
N LEU A 156 -13.62 -0.13 15.31
CA LEU A 156 -12.29 -0.65 15.02
C LEU A 156 -12.14 -2.03 15.65
N GLN A 157 -11.64 -2.97 14.88
CA GLN A 157 -11.42 -4.35 15.30
C GLN A 157 -10.02 -4.81 14.91
N LEU A 158 -9.51 -5.79 15.66
CA LEU A 158 -8.22 -6.41 15.42
C LEU A 158 -8.37 -7.55 14.40
N VAL A 159 -7.40 -7.64 13.48
CA VAL A 159 -7.30 -8.74 12.53
C VAL A 159 -5.93 -9.40 12.61
N PRO A 160 -5.77 -10.63 12.11
CA PRO A 160 -4.49 -11.34 12.14
C PRO A 160 -3.42 -10.59 11.36
N GLY A 161 -2.18 -10.75 11.83
CA GLY A 161 -0.99 -10.25 11.17
C GLY A 161 -0.42 -9.01 11.81
N VAL A 162 0.82 -8.75 11.45
CA VAL A 162 1.54 -7.50 11.69
C VAL A 162 2.23 -7.16 10.37
N THR A 163 1.58 -6.34 9.58
CA THR A 163 2.09 -5.87 8.30
C THR A 163 2.82 -4.56 8.49
N GLN A 164 4.00 -4.42 7.88
CA GLN A 164 4.73 -3.16 7.93
C GLN A 164 4.27 -2.19 6.85
N GLN A 165 4.36 -2.60 5.57
CA GLN A 165 4.00 -1.75 4.43
C GLN A 165 3.38 -2.60 3.32
N GLY A 166 2.09 -2.43 3.08
CA GLY A 166 1.39 -3.15 2.02
C GLY A 166 0.58 -4.34 2.53
N ARG A 167 -0.68 -4.09 2.88
CA ARG A 167 -1.69 -5.10 3.13
C ARG A 167 -2.65 -5.12 1.94
N ALA A 168 -2.83 -6.28 1.32
CA ALA A 168 -3.67 -6.44 0.13
C ALA A 168 -4.46 -7.74 0.19
N ARG A 169 -5.51 -7.84 -0.62
CA ARG A 169 -6.31 -9.05 -0.77
C ARG A 169 -6.46 -9.47 -2.23
N ASP A 170 -6.75 -10.74 -2.44
CA ASP A 170 -7.24 -11.24 -3.72
C ASP A 170 -8.77 -11.04 -3.86
N ASP A 171 -9.36 -11.64 -4.91
CA ASP A 171 -10.80 -11.55 -5.16
C ASP A 171 -11.64 -12.47 -4.27
N TRP A 172 -11.03 -13.39 -3.55
CA TRP A 172 -11.66 -14.35 -2.64
C TRP A 172 -11.48 -14.02 -1.16
N GLU A 173 -11.04 -12.80 -0.83
CA GLU A 173 -10.81 -12.32 0.53
C GLU A 173 -9.64 -13.00 1.25
N ASN A 174 -8.70 -13.58 0.52
CA ASN A 174 -7.43 -13.98 1.11
C ASN A 174 -6.56 -12.74 1.31
N TRP A 175 -6.12 -12.52 2.54
CA TRP A 175 -5.34 -11.36 2.93
C TRP A 175 -3.85 -11.66 3.00
N PHE A 176 -3.07 -10.74 2.45
CA PHE A 176 -1.62 -10.83 2.37
C PHE A 176 -0.98 -9.56 2.94
N GLY A 177 0.26 -9.68 3.41
CA GLY A 177 1.06 -8.57 3.89
C GLY A 177 2.55 -8.80 3.67
N CYS A 178 3.35 -7.76 3.86
CA CYS A 178 4.81 -7.85 3.82
C CYS A 178 5.46 -7.07 4.96
N SER A 179 6.75 -7.27 5.14
CA SER A 179 7.58 -6.43 5.99
C SER A 179 8.91 -6.15 5.28
N ASN A 180 9.67 -5.19 5.77
CA ASN A 180 10.94 -4.80 5.16
C ASN A 180 11.91 -5.95 4.88
N SER A 181 11.87 -7.02 5.67
CA SER A 181 12.75 -8.19 5.54
C SER A 181 12.06 -9.46 5.06
N ARG A 182 10.78 -9.39 4.68
CA ARG A 182 10.00 -10.54 4.25
C ARG A 182 9.01 -10.15 3.17
N TRP A 183 8.99 -10.90 2.05
CA TRP A 183 8.24 -10.57 0.85
C TRP A 183 6.74 -10.65 1.01
N VAL A 184 6.21 -11.80 1.40
CA VAL A 184 4.77 -12.03 1.44
C VAL A 184 4.37 -13.00 2.53
N PHE A 185 3.37 -12.59 3.32
CA PHE A 185 2.68 -13.44 4.28
C PHE A 185 1.24 -13.62 3.84
N HIS A 186 0.66 -14.76 4.20
CA HIS A 186 -0.77 -15.01 4.16
C HIS A 186 -1.33 -15.07 5.58
N PHE A 187 -2.58 -14.65 5.75
CA PHE A 187 -3.33 -14.68 7.00
C PHE A 187 -4.51 -15.63 6.85
N PRO A 188 -4.32 -16.96 6.96
CA PRO A 188 -5.30 -17.96 6.54
C PRO A 188 -6.57 -18.02 7.40
N LEU A 189 -6.53 -17.50 8.63
CA LEU A 189 -7.65 -17.57 9.54
C LEU A 189 -7.95 -16.22 10.18
N PRO A 190 -9.23 -15.81 10.25
CA PRO A 190 -9.67 -14.65 11.04
C PRO A 190 -9.34 -14.79 12.53
N ASP A 191 -9.09 -13.67 13.21
CA ASP A 191 -8.66 -13.62 14.61
C ASP A 191 -9.63 -14.32 15.57
N HIS A 192 -10.92 -14.25 15.31
CA HIS A 192 -11.93 -14.90 16.14
C HIS A 192 -11.85 -16.42 16.14
N TYR A 193 -11.39 -17.05 15.05
CA TYR A 193 -11.12 -18.49 15.04
C TYR A 193 -9.84 -18.84 15.78
N LEU A 194 -8.79 -18.05 15.62
CA LEU A 194 -7.51 -18.25 16.30
C LEU A 194 -7.65 -18.18 17.82
N ARG A 195 -8.57 -17.35 18.33
CA ARG A 195 -8.75 -17.08 19.77
C ARG A 195 -9.99 -17.72 20.36
N ARG A 196 -10.70 -18.54 19.61
CA ARG A 196 -11.97 -19.15 20.01
C ARG A 196 -11.86 -20.01 21.26
N ASN A 197 -10.78 -20.77 21.39
CA ASN A 197 -10.55 -21.66 22.52
C ASN A 197 -9.40 -21.13 23.38
N ARG A 198 -9.72 -20.66 24.59
CA ARG A 198 -8.74 -20.13 25.56
C ARG A 198 -7.77 -21.18 26.11
N HIS A 199 -8.10 -22.46 25.96
CA HIS A 199 -7.33 -23.57 26.53
C HIS A 199 -6.39 -24.21 25.51
N VAL A 200 -6.40 -23.74 24.28
CA VAL A 200 -5.52 -24.22 23.21
C VAL A 200 -4.64 -23.07 22.74
N ALA A 201 -3.34 -23.31 22.66
CA ALA A 201 -2.41 -22.38 22.05
C ALA A 201 -2.80 -22.16 20.58
N ALA A 202 -3.08 -20.90 20.23
CA ALA A 202 -3.40 -20.56 18.85
C ALA A 202 -2.20 -20.85 17.94
N PRO A 203 -2.42 -21.36 16.72
CA PRO A 203 -1.34 -21.45 15.73
C PRO A 203 -0.85 -20.05 15.35
N ALA A 204 0.32 -19.99 14.71
CA ALA A 204 0.83 -18.72 14.19
C ALA A 204 -0.21 -18.07 13.25
N PRO A 205 -0.53 -16.79 13.40
CA PRO A 205 -1.56 -16.12 12.61
C PRO A 205 -1.10 -15.84 11.17
N THR A 206 0.17 -16.06 10.87
CA THR A 206 0.80 -15.72 9.59
C THR A 206 1.58 -16.91 9.05
N VAL A 207 1.49 -17.11 7.73
CA VAL A 207 2.31 -18.08 7.00
C VAL A 207 3.18 -17.31 6.02
N TYR A 208 4.51 -17.49 6.10
CA TYR A 208 5.44 -16.94 5.13
C TYR A 208 5.43 -17.82 3.87
N LEU A 209 5.15 -17.24 2.71
CA LEU A 209 4.82 -18.00 1.51
C LEU A 209 6.00 -18.35 0.60
N PRO A 210 7.09 -17.57 0.46
CA PRO A 210 8.20 -17.91 -0.42
C PRO A 210 8.82 -19.26 -0.04
N ALA A 211 8.87 -20.17 -1.00
CA ALA A 211 9.39 -21.51 -0.82
C ALA A 211 10.92 -21.58 -0.91
N ASP A 212 11.55 -20.57 -1.52
CA ASP A 212 12.97 -20.56 -1.78
C ASP A 212 13.76 -19.99 -0.59
N GLN A 213 14.77 -20.70 -0.12
CA GLN A 213 15.72 -20.17 0.85
C GLN A 213 16.48 -18.94 0.31
N ASP A 214 16.63 -18.86 -1.02
CA ASP A 214 17.26 -17.74 -1.73
C ASP A 214 16.33 -16.54 -1.98
N ALA A 215 15.08 -16.61 -1.54
CA ALA A 215 14.14 -15.48 -1.70
C ALA A 215 14.65 -14.19 -1.07
N ALA A 216 15.51 -14.28 -0.06
CA ALA A 216 16.13 -13.14 0.60
C ALA A 216 17.28 -12.52 -0.19
N GLN A 217 17.90 -13.25 -1.14
CA GLN A 217 19.01 -12.74 -1.93
C GLN A 217 18.54 -11.88 -3.09
N LEU A 218 19.20 -10.74 -3.28
CA LEU A 218 18.85 -9.74 -4.28
C LEU A 218 20.09 -9.25 -5.03
N ASN A 219 19.90 -8.97 -6.31
CA ASN A 219 20.86 -8.23 -7.11
C ASN A 219 20.30 -6.84 -7.37
N PRO A 220 20.95 -5.77 -6.91
CA PRO A 220 20.50 -4.39 -7.16
C PRO A 220 20.40 -4.11 -8.66
N VAL A 221 19.36 -3.39 -9.07
CA VAL A 221 19.18 -2.93 -10.46
C VAL A 221 19.95 -1.63 -10.71
N SER A 222 20.26 -0.89 -9.67
CA SER A 222 21.05 0.33 -9.68
C SER A 222 22.22 0.22 -8.69
N PRO A 223 23.22 1.12 -8.76
CA PRO A 223 24.21 1.23 -7.71
C PRO A 223 23.51 1.33 -6.34
N ALA A 224 24.02 0.59 -5.38
CA ALA A 224 23.44 0.57 -4.05
C ALA A 224 23.52 1.97 -3.44
N LEU A 225 22.38 2.46 -2.94
CA LEU A 225 22.36 3.68 -2.16
C LEU A 225 22.88 3.40 -0.75
N GLU A 226 23.75 4.26 -0.26
CA GLU A 226 24.10 4.24 1.15
C GLU A 226 22.85 4.44 2.00
N ARG A 227 22.60 3.49 2.90
CA ARG A 227 21.49 3.59 3.84
C ARG A 227 22.01 3.96 5.21
N PHE A 228 21.47 5.02 5.75
CA PHE A 228 21.86 5.50 7.08
C PHE A 228 21.54 4.51 8.22
N ASN A 229 20.59 3.60 8.02
CA ASN A 229 20.14 2.66 9.04
C ASN A 229 20.53 1.20 8.80
N SER A 230 21.11 0.85 7.66
CA SER A 230 21.52 -0.53 7.35
C SER A 230 22.58 -0.60 6.24
N PRO A 231 23.82 -0.13 6.48
CA PRO A 231 24.86 -0.09 5.44
C PRO A 231 25.30 -1.49 4.98
N THR A 232 25.03 -2.54 5.75
CA THR A 232 25.45 -3.93 5.47
C THR A 232 24.40 -4.77 4.77
N ALA A 233 23.22 -4.22 4.47
CA ALA A 233 22.09 -4.97 3.94
C ALA A 233 22.08 -5.13 2.41
N LEU A 234 23.21 -4.87 1.75
CA LEU A 234 23.36 -5.07 0.31
C LEU A 234 23.24 -6.55 -0.09
N GLY A 235 22.47 -6.81 -1.13
CA GLY A 235 22.23 -8.17 -1.62
C GLY A 235 21.19 -8.96 -0.84
N HIS A 236 20.54 -8.36 0.16
CA HIS A 236 19.46 -8.98 0.93
C HIS A 236 18.23 -8.08 0.99
N ILE A 237 17.06 -8.71 1.08
CA ILE A 237 15.80 -7.99 1.30
C ILE A 237 15.85 -7.16 2.58
N THR A 238 15.55 -5.88 2.48
CA THR A 238 15.64 -4.94 3.61
C THR A 238 14.61 -3.82 3.59
N SER A 239 13.88 -3.65 2.49
CA SER A 239 12.88 -2.58 2.34
C SER A 239 11.70 -3.00 1.47
N ALA A 240 11.29 -4.26 1.56
CA ALA A 240 10.09 -4.71 0.88
C ALA A 240 8.88 -3.94 1.38
N CYS A 241 8.10 -3.41 0.43
CA CYS A 241 6.95 -2.56 0.71
C CYS A 241 5.94 -2.55 -0.45
N GLY A 242 4.75 -2.00 -0.19
CA GLY A 242 3.75 -1.77 -1.23
C GLY A 242 3.25 -3.06 -1.88
N LEU A 243 3.11 -4.16 -1.08
CA LEU A 243 2.56 -5.41 -1.60
C LEU A 243 1.17 -5.15 -2.21
N GLY A 244 1.02 -5.57 -3.47
CA GLY A 244 -0.25 -5.58 -4.19
C GLY A 244 -0.50 -6.94 -4.82
N ILE A 245 -1.78 -7.30 -4.94
CA ILE A 245 -2.24 -8.44 -5.76
C ILE A 245 -2.77 -7.86 -7.06
N TYR A 246 -2.25 -8.32 -8.19
CA TYR A 246 -2.76 -7.89 -9.49
C TYR A 246 -4.07 -8.61 -9.81
N ARG A 247 -5.14 -7.85 -10.01
CA ARG A 247 -6.52 -8.34 -10.14
C ARG A 247 -7.18 -7.89 -11.44
N ASP A 248 -6.37 -7.59 -12.45
CA ASP A 248 -6.81 -7.15 -13.77
C ASP A 248 -6.16 -8.03 -14.84
N VAL A 249 -6.58 -7.84 -16.09
CA VAL A 249 -6.07 -8.57 -17.27
C VAL A 249 -5.27 -7.67 -18.22
N LEU A 250 -5.11 -6.37 -17.89
CA LEU A 250 -4.43 -5.40 -18.76
C LEU A 250 -2.97 -5.78 -19.05
N LEU A 251 -2.26 -6.31 -18.04
CA LEU A 251 -0.88 -6.78 -18.20
C LEU A 251 -0.77 -8.16 -18.87
N GLY A 252 -1.88 -8.90 -18.98
CA GLY A 252 -1.97 -10.28 -19.45
C GLY A 252 -2.54 -11.19 -18.38
N GLU A 253 -3.20 -12.28 -18.80
CA GLU A 253 -3.83 -13.25 -17.89
C GLU A 253 -2.81 -13.94 -16.97
N GLU A 254 -1.57 -14.09 -17.42
CA GLU A 254 -0.50 -14.72 -16.65
C GLU A 254 -0.08 -13.88 -15.42
N PHE A 255 -0.48 -12.62 -15.34
CA PHE A 255 -0.23 -11.75 -14.20
C PHE A 255 -1.36 -11.75 -13.17
N TYR A 256 -2.56 -12.22 -13.57
CA TYR A 256 -3.71 -12.24 -12.66
C TYR A 256 -3.43 -13.09 -11.42
N GLY A 257 -3.76 -12.57 -10.24
CA GLY A 257 -3.51 -13.20 -8.95
C GLY A 257 -2.05 -13.20 -8.49
N ASN A 258 -1.12 -12.62 -9.27
CA ASN A 258 0.26 -12.52 -8.82
C ASN A 258 0.46 -11.39 -7.82
N THR A 259 1.45 -11.54 -6.94
CA THR A 259 1.89 -10.46 -6.05
C THR A 259 2.98 -9.63 -6.70
N PHE A 260 2.94 -8.33 -6.45
CA PHE A 260 4.00 -7.39 -6.79
C PHE A 260 4.42 -6.65 -5.53
N ILE A 261 5.72 -6.63 -5.24
CA ILE A 261 6.28 -6.03 -4.03
C ILE A 261 7.48 -5.18 -4.43
N GLY A 262 7.47 -3.89 -4.04
CA GLY A 262 8.61 -3.01 -4.20
C GLY A 262 9.73 -3.36 -3.22
N GLU A 263 10.97 -3.22 -3.65
CA GLU A 263 12.16 -3.23 -2.80
C GLU A 263 12.98 -2.00 -3.12
N VAL A 264 12.74 -0.93 -2.37
CA VAL A 264 13.21 0.42 -2.71
C VAL A 264 14.72 0.58 -2.53
N ALA A 265 15.35 -0.18 -1.63
CA ALA A 265 16.80 -0.11 -1.43
C ALA A 265 17.60 -0.67 -2.62
N HIS A 266 17.03 -1.61 -3.34
CA HIS A 266 17.66 -2.24 -4.50
C HIS A 266 17.03 -1.79 -5.83
N ASN A 267 16.07 -0.84 -5.76
CA ASN A 267 15.38 -0.26 -6.92
C ASN A 267 14.76 -1.31 -7.84
N LEU A 268 14.02 -2.25 -7.26
CA LEU A 268 13.36 -3.32 -7.99
C LEU A 268 11.94 -3.58 -7.51
N VAL A 269 11.16 -4.26 -8.34
CA VAL A 269 9.86 -4.84 -8.00
C VAL A 269 9.98 -6.35 -8.12
N ARG A 270 9.56 -7.07 -7.09
CA ARG A 270 9.52 -8.53 -7.06
C ARG A 270 8.11 -9.03 -7.38
N ARG A 271 8.03 -9.97 -8.31
CA ARG A 271 6.79 -10.71 -8.60
C ARG A 271 6.86 -12.13 -8.04
N PHE A 272 5.73 -12.60 -7.49
CA PHE A 272 5.52 -14.03 -7.21
C PHE A 272 4.18 -14.48 -7.77
N ARG A 273 4.15 -15.70 -8.27
CA ARG A 273 2.91 -16.43 -8.51
C ARG A 273 2.46 -17.08 -7.22
N LEU A 274 1.18 -16.91 -6.88
CA LEU A 274 0.56 -17.56 -5.73
C LEU A 274 -0.09 -18.87 -6.22
N GLU A 275 0.38 -19.99 -5.69
CA GLU A 275 -0.15 -21.32 -5.99
C GLU A 275 -0.82 -21.87 -4.75
N PRO A 276 -2.11 -22.30 -4.82
CA PRO A 276 -2.79 -22.87 -3.66
C PRO A 276 -2.04 -24.08 -3.10
N GLU A 277 -1.83 -24.12 -1.78
CA GLU A 277 -1.17 -25.20 -1.07
C GLU A 277 -1.90 -25.47 0.25
N GLY A 278 -2.77 -26.48 0.26
CA GLY A 278 -3.60 -26.81 1.41
C GLY A 278 -4.55 -25.67 1.77
N VAL A 279 -4.40 -25.13 2.97
CA VAL A 279 -5.20 -23.98 3.48
C VAL A 279 -4.52 -22.63 3.25
N THR A 280 -3.43 -22.61 2.52
CA THR A 280 -2.61 -21.42 2.26
C THR A 280 -2.12 -21.42 0.80
N PHE A 281 -1.03 -20.73 0.53
CA PHE A 281 -0.40 -20.64 -0.77
C PHE A 281 1.10 -20.87 -0.66
N ALA A 282 1.72 -21.30 -1.78
CA ALA A 282 3.15 -21.15 -2.02
C ALA A 282 3.37 -19.93 -2.93
N ALA A 283 4.36 -19.12 -2.62
CA ALA A 283 4.78 -18.02 -3.50
C ALA A 283 6.03 -18.47 -4.27
N ARG A 284 5.91 -18.58 -5.60
CA ARG A 284 6.98 -19.04 -6.48
C ARG A 284 7.41 -17.94 -7.43
N ARG A 285 8.71 -17.84 -7.63
CA ARG A 285 9.27 -16.98 -8.68
C ARG A 285 8.93 -17.57 -10.04
N PRO A 286 8.44 -16.77 -11.01
CA PRO A 286 8.32 -17.22 -12.40
C PRO A 286 9.68 -17.64 -12.98
N ALA A 287 9.71 -18.74 -13.76
CA ALA A 287 10.97 -19.27 -14.28
C ALA A 287 11.67 -18.34 -15.27
N ASP A 288 10.92 -17.52 -15.97
CA ASP A 288 11.39 -16.47 -16.88
C ASP A 288 12.05 -15.28 -16.16
N GLU A 289 11.84 -15.16 -14.84
CA GLU A 289 12.43 -14.13 -13.99
C GLU A 289 13.66 -14.63 -13.20
N ALA A 290 14.15 -15.83 -13.47
CA ALA A 290 15.24 -16.46 -12.72
C ALA A 290 16.56 -15.69 -12.70
N THR A 291 16.77 -14.74 -13.62
CA THR A 291 18.00 -13.95 -13.73
C THR A 291 17.99 -12.61 -12.98
N GLY A 292 16.92 -12.30 -12.24
CA GLY A 292 16.91 -11.16 -11.33
C GLY A 292 16.80 -9.77 -11.98
N HIS A 293 16.52 -9.67 -13.27
CA HIS A 293 16.51 -8.41 -14.00
C HIS A 293 15.23 -8.21 -14.81
N GLN A 294 14.05 -8.25 -14.19
CA GLN A 294 12.90 -7.67 -14.88
C GLN A 294 12.85 -6.16 -14.61
N ARG A 295 13.26 -5.42 -15.64
CA ARG A 295 12.85 -4.03 -15.83
C ARG A 295 11.42 -4.09 -16.37
N TYR A 296 10.42 -3.87 -15.51
CA TYR A 296 9.16 -3.38 -16.04
C TYR A 296 9.47 -2.02 -16.64
N PRO A 297 9.11 -1.76 -17.91
CA PRO A 297 9.36 -0.46 -18.50
C PRO A 297 8.54 0.58 -17.74
N VAL A 298 9.14 1.18 -16.75
CA VAL A 298 8.69 2.46 -16.22
C VAL A 298 9.16 3.44 -17.32
N ASP A 299 8.26 3.85 -18.19
CA ASP A 299 8.53 4.90 -19.15
C ASP A 299 9.04 6.11 -18.38
N ARG A 300 10.34 6.39 -18.54
CA ARG A 300 10.91 7.65 -18.05
C ARG A 300 10.22 8.75 -18.84
N PRO A 301 9.73 9.82 -18.21
CA PRO A 301 9.26 10.95 -18.95
C PRO A 301 10.38 11.41 -19.90
N ALA A 302 10.07 11.57 -21.17
CA ALA A 302 10.97 12.02 -22.21
C ALA A 302 11.46 13.44 -21.87
N GLY A 303 12.72 13.54 -21.43
CA GLY A 303 13.36 14.81 -21.09
C GLY A 303 14.83 14.64 -20.74
N ALA A 304 15.64 14.16 -21.70
CA ALA A 304 17.07 14.52 -21.90
C ALA A 304 17.65 13.69 -23.05
N GLY A 305 17.88 14.31 -24.15
CA GLY A 305 18.61 14.08 -25.36
C GLY A 305 19.26 12.72 -25.69
N GLY A 306 18.87 12.17 -26.86
CA GLY A 306 19.57 11.07 -27.48
C GLY A 306 18.73 10.44 -28.60
N ALA A 307 18.92 10.83 -29.84
CA ALA A 307 18.23 10.31 -31.00
C ALA A 307 18.52 8.81 -31.22
N GLY A 308 17.49 7.98 -31.12
CA GLY A 308 17.50 6.56 -31.48
C GLY A 308 16.13 6.16 -32.00
N ARG A 309 16.06 5.83 -33.29
CA ARG A 309 14.82 5.49 -34.01
C ARG A 309 14.12 4.28 -33.37
N SER A 310 12.90 4.45 -32.86
CA SER A 310 11.99 3.37 -32.49
C SER A 310 10.95 3.17 -33.59
N ARG A 311 10.76 1.91 -33.99
CA ARG A 311 9.65 1.50 -34.88
C ARG A 311 8.35 1.54 -34.05
N GLY A 312 7.34 2.23 -34.60
CA GLY A 312 6.05 2.42 -33.95
C GLY A 312 5.29 1.11 -33.78
N VAL A 313 4.70 0.98 -32.61
CA VAL A 313 3.61 0.04 -32.32
C VAL A 313 2.34 0.86 -32.22
N ASP A 314 1.37 0.51 -33.05
CA ASP A 314 0.07 1.18 -33.16
C ASP A 314 -0.82 0.84 -31.96
N HIS A 315 -0.99 1.77 -31.03
CA HIS A 315 -1.89 1.64 -29.88
C HIS A 315 -3.24 2.28 -30.20
N ARG A 316 -4.09 1.57 -30.93
CA ARG A 316 -5.51 1.94 -31.02
C ARG A 316 -6.35 1.15 -30.03
N ARG A 317 -6.88 1.88 -29.02
CA ARG A 317 -8.11 1.67 -28.29
C ARG A 317 -8.25 0.36 -27.47
N ARG A 318 -7.93 0.42 -26.20
CA ARG A 318 -8.72 -0.25 -25.15
C ARG A 318 -8.91 0.70 -23.99
N ARG A 319 -10.17 0.92 -23.59
CA ARG A 319 -10.52 1.71 -22.41
C ARG A 319 -10.01 1.00 -21.16
N VAL A 320 -9.28 1.71 -20.33
CA VAL A 320 -8.89 1.26 -19.00
C VAL A 320 -10.15 1.32 -18.13
N ALA A 321 -10.63 0.18 -17.66
CA ALA A 321 -11.62 0.16 -16.60
C ALA A 321 -10.93 0.51 -15.28
N PRO A 322 -11.51 1.39 -14.43
CA PRO A 322 -10.94 1.71 -13.13
C PRO A 322 -10.93 0.46 -12.25
N TRP A 323 -9.92 0.33 -11.44
CA TRP A 323 -9.78 -0.72 -10.42
C TRP A 323 -11.04 -0.73 -9.55
N GLY A 324 -11.79 -1.81 -9.63
CA GLY A 324 -13.16 -1.86 -9.19
C GLY A 324 -13.37 -1.47 -7.73
N THR A 325 -14.03 -0.35 -7.55
CA THR A 325 -14.95 -0.18 -6.44
C THR A 325 -16.27 -0.77 -6.91
N ALA A 326 -16.64 -1.94 -6.38
CA ALA A 326 -17.99 -2.43 -6.52
C ALA A 326 -18.91 -1.37 -5.89
N ALA A 327 -19.76 -0.78 -6.72
CA ALA A 327 -20.83 0.06 -6.28
C ALA A 327 -21.86 -0.79 -5.51
N LEU A 328 -22.23 -0.36 -4.33
CA LEU A 328 -23.54 -0.46 -3.72
C LEU A 328 -23.97 0.94 -3.30
#